data_6c4269b2d3864fe7d1240ac404492ebc
#
_entry.id   6c4269b2d3864fe7d1240ac404492ebc
#
_cell.length_a   1.000
_cell.length_b   1.000
_cell.length_c   1.000
_cell.angle_alpha   90.00
_cell.angle_beta   90.00
_cell.angle_gamma   90.00
#
_symmetry.space_group_name_H-M   'P 1'
#
loop_
_entity.id
_entity.type
_entity.pdbx_description
1 polymer ?
#
loop_
_entity_poly.entity_id
_entity_poly.type
_entity_poly.pdbx_seq_one_letter_code
_entity_poly.pdbx_strand_id
1 'polypeptide(L)'
;MAKFLEKTADGTYIVSAPSYRVAVHGHTFDVYVAENRFCTLDVRTAVPQTSEALEEIPDRETRLPTLADVAEKAGEVTFTWVGESSLWEKKTYVLRCGFLRFNYTVTVAGHGNVDGVRYFAGEGNGSPYEFSEGFTPCVSWYNEEDYRFRASMNCHRWSVLMVPPMFSYSFGMRGVGDRLSLGLVAERGEHNFHAFDYRVVRNSWGSGFYLATDQSGHTHVDGTWTAPAIIGYGAANEDDALRKYTDYYFTSGIAKPHDHRPFPRFWYGPMLCGWLEQAMRVGDPAFANLTITELAREELYEALVGKLAGYDMHPTALIIDDKWQSHYATDEADPTKWKDLRAFVDRRHAEGIHTMLWFKLWDPDGWDPALCVTTDNGEMRIDPSTPEFLANLDRALYRILSADAGCYDCDGFKLDFAFYNPIGRRVKTHSGKYGVELLYDMMAYIYKKAKKIKPDALVNCSPCHPYFAHICDQARLHDYDPKNRDNREDLEMRGRMFSLAMPGVLLDTDNSGFNTHRDTMRWQMDQAMIGVPDLYALMGNESCPLTDEDFLAISAMWKEYARKIDLLRGMEQ
;
A
#
# COMPACT_ATOMS: atom_id res chain seq x y z
N MET A 1 -36.67 2.45 21.55
CA MET A 1 -35.27 2.30 21.10
C MET A 1 -34.68 1.11 21.85
N ALA A 2 -34.04 0.17 21.17
CA ALA A 2 -33.31 -0.90 21.85
C ALA A 2 -32.21 -0.29 22.74
N LYS A 3 -31.99 -0.86 23.94
CA LYS A 3 -30.90 -0.41 24.80
C LYS A 3 -29.56 -0.70 24.09
N PHE A 4 -28.61 0.21 24.18
CA PHE A 4 -27.27 0.02 23.61
C PHE A 4 -26.54 -1.12 24.33
N LEU A 5 -26.63 -1.21 25.65
CA LEU A 5 -26.13 -2.32 26.46
C LEU A 5 -27.30 -3.01 27.19
N GLU A 6 -27.32 -4.34 27.12
CA GLU A 6 -28.20 -5.23 27.87
C GLU A 6 -27.41 -6.34 28.56
N LYS A 7 -27.80 -6.70 29.77
CA LYS A 7 -27.28 -7.90 30.46
C LYS A 7 -28.42 -8.89 30.62
N THR A 8 -28.29 -10.06 30.03
CA THR A 8 -29.27 -11.15 30.09
C THR A 8 -29.22 -11.89 31.43
N ALA A 9 -30.22 -12.71 31.68
CA ALA A 9 -30.36 -13.45 32.95
C ALA A 9 -29.25 -14.51 33.16
N ASP A 10 -28.67 -15.02 32.08
CA ASP A 10 -27.52 -15.96 32.07
C ASP A 10 -26.17 -15.27 32.22
N GLY A 11 -26.14 -13.95 32.33
CA GLY A 11 -24.93 -13.16 32.52
C GLY A 11 -24.24 -12.68 31.25
N THR A 12 -24.82 -12.94 30.07
CA THR A 12 -24.34 -12.45 28.78
C THR A 12 -24.54 -10.93 28.67
N TYR A 13 -23.55 -10.21 28.16
CA TYR A 13 -23.68 -8.80 27.83
C TYR A 13 -23.88 -8.64 26.32
N ILE A 14 -24.93 -7.94 25.93
CA ILE A 14 -25.25 -7.67 24.52
C ILE A 14 -25.10 -6.17 24.27
N VAL A 15 -24.25 -5.81 23.28
CA VAL A 15 -24.13 -4.45 22.78
C VAL A 15 -24.70 -4.41 21.37
N SER A 16 -25.71 -3.55 21.15
CA SER A 16 -26.40 -3.40 19.87
C SER A 16 -26.11 -2.04 19.25
N ALA A 17 -25.28 -2.02 18.21
CA ALA A 17 -24.96 -0.86 17.39
C ALA A 17 -25.67 -0.95 16.02
N PRO A 18 -25.79 0.15 15.26
CA PRO A 18 -26.53 0.15 13.99
C PRO A 18 -26.01 -0.82 12.92
N SER A 19 -24.68 -1.02 12.86
CA SER A 19 -24.06 -1.87 11.84
C SER A 19 -23.55 -3.21 12.36
N TYR A 20 -23.55 -3.42 13.68
CA TYR A 20 -23.10 -4.67 14.29
C TYR A 20 -23.74 -4.91 15.65
N ARG A 21 -23.68 -6.13 16.11
CA ARG A 21 -24.04 -6.52 17.48
C ARG A 21 -22.95 -7.45 18.03
N VAL A 22 -22.62 -7.27 19.31
CA VAL A 22 -21.69 -8.12 20.05
C VAL A 22 -22.39 -8.74 21.24
N ALA A 23 -22.18 -10.06 21.44
CA ALA A 23 -22.64 -10.77 22.64
C ALA A 23 -21.44 -11.37 23.38
N VAL A 24 -21.14 -10.89 24.59
CA VAL A 24 -19.95 -11.27 25.37
C VAL A 24 -20.28 -12.39 26.35
N HIS A 25 -19.53 -13.50 26.25
CA HIS A 25 -19.67 -14.71 27.06
C HIS A 25 -18.31 -15.09 27.68
N GLY A 26 -18.09 -14.72 28.94
CA GLY A 26 -16.80 -15.03 29.61
C GLY A 26 -15.62 -14.37 28.89
N HIS A 27 -14.74 -15.17 28.26
CA HIS A 27 -13.58 -14.72 27.50
C HIS A 27 -13.78 -14.78 25.97
N THR A 28 -15.02 -14.96 25.51
CA THR A 28 -15.35 -14.96 24.08
C THR A 28 -16.47 -13.96 23.81
N PHE A 29 -16.60 -13.55 22.56
CA PHE A 29 -17.71 -12.74 22.12
C PHE A 29 -18.17 -13.07 20.70
N ASP A 30 -19.46 -13.25 20.53
CA ASP A 30 -20.08 -13.40 19.22
C ASP A 30 -20.17 -12.06 18.51
N VAL A 31 -19.91 -12.05 17.20
CA VAL A 31 -20.06 -10.89 16.35
C VAL A 31 -21.16 -11.14 15.32
N TYR A 32 -22.14 -10.26 15.29
CA TYR A 32 -23.27 -10.28 14.36
C TYR A 32 -23.24 -9.05 13.46
N VAL A 33 -23.59 -9.26 12.19
CA VAL A 33 -23.96 -8.18 11.26
C VAL A 33 -25.39 -8.46 10.80
N ALA A 34 -26.26 -7.47 10.92
CA ALA A 34 -27.71 -7.68 10.91
C ALA A 34 -28.09 -8.81 11.89
N GLU A 35 -28.84 -9.82 11.44
CA GLU A 35 -29.26 -10.95 12.30
C GLU A 35 -28.32 -12.17 12.24
N ASN A 36 -27.25 -12.12 11.43
CA ASN A 36 -26.36 -13.25 11.18
C ASN A 36 -25.14 -13.20 12.10
N ARG A 37 -24.84 -14.30 12.80
CA ARG A 37 -23.58 -14.48 13.50
C ARG A 37 -22.49 -14.80 12.48
N PHE A 38 -21.43 -14.02 12.45
CA PHE A 38 -20.29 -14.21 11.56
C PHE A 38 -19.18 -15.05 12.21
N CYS A 39 -18.91 -14.83 13.49
CA CYS A 39 -17.87 -15.54 14.23
C CYS A 39 -18.08 -15.41 15.74
N THR A 40 -17.37 -16.27 16.49
CA THR A 40 -17.17 -16.15 17.92
C THR A 40 -15.70 -15.87 18.17
N LEU A 41 -15.34 -14.66 18.54
CA LEU A 41 -13.96 -14.24 18.76
C LEU A 41 -13.52 -14.56 20.19
N ASP A 42 -12.37 -15.23 20.31
CA ASP A 42 -11.72 -15.51 21.60
C ASP A 42 -10.78 -14.35 21.92
N VAL A 43 -10.89 -13.75 23.11
CA VAL A 43 -10.02 -12.62 23.48
C VAL A 43 -8.55 -13.02 23.64
N ARG A 44 -8.23 -14.31 23.74
CA ARG A 44 -6.85 -14.75 23.85
C ARG A 44 -6.07 -14.42 22.60
N THR A 45 -5.06 -13.58 22.78
CA THR A 45 -4.16 -13.08 21.74
C THR A 45 -2.75 -13.42 22.14
N ALA A 46 -2.04 -14.21 21.35
CA ALA A 46 -0.65 -14.52 21.61
C ALA A 46 0.26 -13.37 21.13
N VAL A 47 1.25 -13.02 21.96
CA VAL A 47 2.28 -12.04 21.68
C VAL A 47 3.66 -12.70 21.87
N PRO A 48 4.10 -13.54 20.91
CA PRO A 48 5.41 -14.18 20.96
C PRO A 48 6.54 -13.17 20.94
N GLN A 49 7.70 -13.59 21.45
CA GLN A 49 8.93 -12.80 21.46
C GLN A 49 9.97 -13.39 20.51
N THR A 50 10.89 -12.57 20.06
CA THR A 50 12.10 -12.99 19.35
C THR A 50 13.24 -13.14 20.35
N SER A 51 13.91 -14.30 20.35
CA SER A 51 15.09 -14.59 21.18
C SER A 51 16.34 -13.89 20.65
N GLU A 52 17.43 -13.88 21.44
CA GLU A 52 18.76 -13.45 20.98
C GLU A 52 19.29 -14.28 19.79
N ALA A 53 18.86 -15.53 19.68
CA ALA A 53 19.17 -16.41 18.55
C ALA A 53 18.30 -16.14 17.31
N LEU A 54 17.46 -15.12 17.33
CA LEU A 54 16.51 -14.74 16.28
C LEU A 54 15.43 -15.81 16.01
N GLU A 55 15.08 -16.57 17.04
CA GLU A 55 14.02 -17.58 16.99
C GLU A 55 12.78 -17.09 17.73
N GLU A 56 11.61 -17.54 17.28
CA GLU A 56 10.35 -17.26 17.98
C GLU A 56 10.30 -17.99 19.33
N ILE A 57 9.96 -17.26 20.37
CA ILE A 57 9.59 -17.80 21.68
C ILE A 57 8.06 -17.69 21.78
N PRO A 58 7.32 -18.83 21.78
CA PRO A 58 5.87 -18.79 21.76
C PRO A 58 5.28 -18.29 23.09
N ASP A 59 4.31 -17.40 22.98
CA ASP A 59 3.49 -16.94 24.10
C ASP A 59 2.28 -17.88 24.29
N ARG A 60 2.00 -18.27 25.53
CA ARG A 60 0.84 -19.09 25.91
C ARG A 60 0.17 -18.51 27.14
N GLU A 61 -1.15 -18.48 27.13
CA GLU A 61 -1.91 -18.17 28.33
C GLU A 61 -1.71 -19.30 29.35
N THR A 62 -1.30 -18.94 30.55
CA THR A 62 -1.14 -19.88 31.69
C THR A 62 -2.44 -20.04 32.47
N ARG A 63 -3.38 -19.11 32.28
CA ARG A 63 -4.73 -19.09 32.85
C ARG A 63 -5.72 -18.42 31.91
N LEU A 64 -6.95 -18.92 31.88
CA LEU A 64 -8.04 -18.29 31.12
C LEU A 64 -8.25 -16.84 31.55
N PRO A 65 -8.36 -15.89 30.58
CA PRO A 65 -8.68 -14.50 30.90
C PRO A 65 -10.01 -14.37 31.64
N THR A 66 -10.01 -13.54 32.67
CA THR A 66 -11.21 -13.23 33.46
C THR A 66 -11.71 -11.83 33.14
N LEU A 67 -13.02 -11.68 32.94
CA LEU A 67 -13.66 -10.37 32.78
C LEU A 67 -13.56 -9.61 34.12
N ALA A 68 -12.71 -8.58 34.11
CA ALA A 68 -12.39 -7.79 35.30
C ALA A 68 -13.31 -6.57 35.45
N ASP A 69 -13.75 -5.96 34.34
CA ASP A 69 -14.56 -4.77 34.37
C ASP A 69 -15.47 -4.66 33.14
N VAL A 70 -16.64 -4.04 33.35
CA VAL A 70 -17.58 -3.63 32.30
C VAL A 70 -18.04 -2.21 32.60
N ALA A 71 -17.62 -1.25 31.80
CA ALA A 71 -17.94 0.16 31.97
C ALA A 71 -18.74 0.70 30.78
N GLU A 72 -19.79 1.49 31.06
CA GLU A 72 -20.54 2.24 30.05
C GLU A 72 -20.33 3.73 30.26
N LYS A 73 -19.82 4.43 29.25
CA LYS A 73 -19.55 5.86 29.31
C LYS A 73 -19.74 6.51 27.94
N ALA A 74 -20.53 7.59 27.90
CA ALA A 74 -20.70 8.44 26.71
C ALA A 74 -21.09 7.68 25.42
N GLY A 75 -21.90 6.62 25.52
CA GLY A 75 -22.34 5.82 24.37
C GLY A 75 -21.32 4.78 23.88
N GLU A 76 -20.31 4.50 24.68
CA GLU A 76 -19.34 3.43 24.48
C GLU A 76 -19.40 2.45 25.66
N VAL A 77 -19.33 1.15 25.36
CA VAL A 77 -19.20 0.08 26.37
C VAL A 77 -17.82 -0.53 26.27
N THR A 78 -17.11 -0.56 27.39
CA THR A 78 -15.78 -1.14 27.50
C THR A 78 -15.81 -2.40 28.35
N PHE A 79 -15.30 -3.50 27.78
CA PHE A 79 -15.02 -4.75 28.48
C PHE A 79 -13.53 -4.89 28.67
N THR A 80 -13.10 -5.24 29.88
CA THR A 80 -11.68 -5.43 30.20
C THR A 80 -11.47 -6.82 30.79
N TRP A 81 -10.59 -7.62 30.17
CA TRP A 81 -10.14 -8.90 30.70
C TRP A 81 -8.69 -8.81 31.14
N VAL A 82 -8.34 -9.60 32.12
CA VAL A 82 -6.97 -9.79 32.60
C VAL A 82 -6.60 -11.26 32.42
N GLY A 83 -5.45 -11.51 31.80
CA GLY A 83 -4.87 -12.83 31.60
C GLY A 83 -3.45 -12.93 32.13
N GLU A 84 -2.99 -14.16 32.27
CA GLU A 84 -1.62 -14.51 32.65
C GLU A 84 -0.93 -15.18 31.46
N SER A 85 0.36 -14.92 31.29
CA SER A 85 1.15 -15.35 30.13
C SER A 85 2.43 -16.07 30.56
N SER A 86 2.93 -16.94 29.69
CA SER A 86 4.24 -17.58 29.87
C SER A 86 5.43 -16.64 29.64
N LEU A 87 5.23 -15.51 28.97
CA LEU A 87 6.28 -14.55 28.59
C LEU A 87 6.10 -13.16 29.24
N TRP A 88 4.86 -12.76 29.48
CA TRP A 88 4.52 -11.42 29.93
C TRP A 88 4.02 -11.45 31.38
N GLU A 89 4.45 -10.51 32.20
CA GLU A 89 4.03 -10.40 33.61
C GLU A 89 2.51 -10.20 33.73
N LYS A 90 1.92 -9.51 32.74
CA LYS A 90 0.47 -9.27 32.67
C LYS A 90 0.04 -9.07 31.23
N LYS A 91 -1.14 -9.59 30.90
CA LYS A 91 -1.87 -9.28 29.66
C LYS A 91 -3.23 -8.69 29.99
N THR A 92 -3.57 -7.61 29.30
CA THR A 92 -4.89 -6.96 29.41
C THR A 92 -5.51 -6.89 28.03
N TYR A 93 -6.72 -7.39 27.92
CA TYR A 93 -7.52 -7.36 26.68
C TYR A 93 -8.66 -6.39 26.86
N VAL A 94 -8.87 -5.51 25.92
CA VAL A 94 -9.91 -4.48 25.98
C VAL A 94 -10.72 -4.47 24.70
N LEU A 95 -12.04 -4.67 24.86
CA LEU A 95 -13.03 -4.50 23.80
C LEU A 95 -13.85 -3.25 24.08
N ARG A 96 -13.74 -2.24 23.22
CA ARG A 96 -14.56 -1.02 23.27
C ARG A 96 -15.59 -1.07 22.16
N CYS A 97 -16.86 -1.07 22.51
CA CYS A 97 -17.99 -1.10 21.58
C CYS A 97 -18.61 0.29 21.51
N GLY A 98 -18.40 0.98 20.41
CA GLY A 98 -19.00 2.28 20.11
C GLY A 98 -20.14 2.18 19.09
N PHE A 99 -20.73 3.31 18.72
CA PHE A 99 -21.87 3.36 17.82
C PHE A 99 -21.55 2.93 16.38
N LEU A 100 -20.34 3.19 15.89
CA LEU A 100 -19.93 2.92 14.51
C LEU A 100 -19.16 1.61 14.36
N ARG A 101 -18.41 1.21 15.40
CA ARG A 101 -17.47 0.08 15.38
C ARG A 101 -17.10 -0.36 16.78
N PHE A 102 -16.55 -1.56 16.89
CA PHE A 102 -15.79 -1.96 18.07
C PHE A 102 -14.30 -1.86 17.83
N ASN A 103 -13.54 -1.65 18.89
CA ASN A 103 -12.08 -1.68 18.90
C ASN A 103 -11.61 -2.73 19.89
N TYR A 104 -10.73 -3.61 19.46
CA TYR A 104 -10.11 -4.62 20.31
C TYR A 104 -8.61 -4.35 20.40
N THR A 105 -8.08 -4.30 21.61
CA THR A 105 -6.66 -4.07 21.89
C THR A 105 -6.13 -5.06 22.90
N VAL A 106 -4.82 -5.34 22.81
CA VAL A 106 -4.07 -6.15 23.77
C VAL A 106 -2.90 -5.31 24.29
N THR A 107 -2.78 -5.24 25.60
CA THR A 107 -1.64 -4.63 26.29
C THR A 107 -0.87 -5.70 27.03
N VAL A 108 0.43 -5.76 26.83
CA VAL A 108 1.37 -6.61 27.57
C VAL A 108 2.19 -5.75 28.52
N ALA A 109 2.55 -6.28 29.68
CA ALA A 109 3.51 -5.70 30.61
C ALA A 109 4.65 -6.69 30.86
N GLY A 110 5.88 -6.18 30.91
CA GLY A 110 7.10 -6.98 31.07
C GLY A 110 8.23 -6.49 30.18
N HIS A 111 9.12 -7.40 29.79
CA HIS A 111 10.31 -7.08 28.99
C HIS A 111 10.44 -8.10 27.83
N GLY A 112 10.83 -7.62 26.64
CA GLY A 112 11.10 -8.50 25.51
C GLY A 112 10.95 -7.80 24.15
N ASN A 113 11.27 -8.54 23.09
CA ASN A 113 11.15 -8.09 21.72
C ASN A 113 9.99 -8.81 21.04
N VAL A 114 8.95 -8.11 20.65
CA VAL A 114 7.74 -8.67 20.04
C VAL A 114 8.06 -9.25 18.67
N ASP A 115 7.85 -10.55 18.49
CA ASP A 115 7.98 -11.23 17.21
C ASP A 115 6.75 -11.00 16.31
N GLY A 116 5.57 -11.04 16.92
CA GLY A 116 4.30 -10.83 16.25
C GLY A 116 3.13 -10.75 17.21
N VAL A 117 1.93 -10.53 16.67
CA VAL A 117 0.69 -10.56 17.42
C VAL A 117 -0.30 -11.48 16.70
N ARG A 118 -0.87 -12.46 17.41
CA ARG A 118 -1.87 -13.39 16.88
C ARG A 118 -3.20 -13.15 17.58
N TYR A 119 -4.00 -12.26 16.99
CA TYR A 119 -5.30 -11.82 17.51
C TYR A 119 -6.32 -12.95 17.41
N PHE A 120 -7.08 -13.19 18.48
CA PHE A 120 -8.16 -14.16 18.52
C PHE A 120 -7.71 -15.61 18.33
N ALA A 121 -6.46 -15.90 18.67
CA ALA A 121 -5.85 -17.21 18.44
C ALA A 121 -6.37 -18.31 19.40
N GLY A 122 -7.00 -17.94 20.52
CA GLY A 122 -7.39 -18.89 21.54
C GLY A 122 -6.19 -19.68 22.08
N GLU A 123 -6.34 -20.99 22.31
CA GLU A 123 -5.21 -21.90 22.66
C GLU A 123 -4.50 -22.44 21.41
N GLY A 124 -4.43 -21.66 20.33
CA GLY A 124 -3.88 -22.10 19.05
C GLY A 124 -4.91 -22.77 18.13
N ASN A 125 -6.18 -22.85 18.53
CA ASN A 125 -7.28 -23.40 17.72
C ASN A 125 -7.96 -22.31 16.86
N GLY A 126 -7.65 -21.05 17.10
CA GLY A 126 -8.32 -19.91 16.47
C GLY A 126 -9.76 -19.73 16.92
N SER A 127 -10.41 -18.73 16.42
CA SER A 127 -11.81 -18.39 16.67
C SER A 127 -12.74 -19.06 15.66
N PRO A 128 -13.84 -19.70 16.07
CA PRO A 128 -14.79 -20.33 15.16
C PRO A 128 -15.54 -19.26 14.33
N TYR A 129 -15.89 -19.61 13.08
CA TYR A 129 -16.53 -18.72 12.13
C TYR A 129 -17.59 -19.41 11.27
N GLU A 130 -18.53 -18.64 10.75
CA GLU A 130 -19.64 -19.08 9.88
C GLU A 130 -19.58 -18.45 8.47
N PHE A 131 -18.71 -17.46 8.26
CA PHE A 131 -18.51 -16.86 6.93
C PHE A 131 -17.83 -17.84 5.96
N SER A 132 -18.09 -17.71 4.67
CA SER A 132 -17.64 -18.64 3.62
C SER A 132 -16.57 -18.04 2.70
N GLU A 133 -16.50 -16.72 2.64
CA GLU A 133 -15.62 -15.98 1.73
C GLU A 133 -15.04 -14.75 2.41
N GLY A 134 -13.95 -14.25 1.88
CA GLY A 134 -13.32 -13.03 2.31
C GLY A 134 -12.86 -12.19 1.13
N PHE A 135 -12.72 -10.89 1.39
CA PHE A 135 -12.13 -9.89 0.50
C PHE A 135 -11.06 -9.13 1.26
N THR A 136 -9.95 -8.80 0.58
CA THR A 136 -8.90 -7.93 1.08
C THR A 136 -8.35 -7.07 -0.06
N PRO A 137 -8.06 -5.78 0.16
CA PRO A 137 -7.56 -4.88 -0.89
C PRO A 137 -6.07 -5.10 -1.19
N CYS A 138 -5.74 -6.29 -1.65
CA CYS A 138 -4.37 -6.69 -1.93
C CYS A 138 -4.33 -7.52 -3.21
N VAL A 139 -3.59 -7.08 -4.20
CA VAL A 139 -3.45 -7.74 -5.50
C VAL A 139 -2.01 -8.21 -5.67
N SER A 140 -1.80 -9.43 -6.14
CA SER A 140 -0.47 -9.93 -6.52
C SER A 140 -0.31 -9.96 -8.04
N TRP A 141 0.93 -10.03 -8.53
CA TRP A 141 1.21 -10.06 -9.98
C TRP A 141 0.61 -11.24 -10.73
N TYR A 142 0.34 -12.34 -10.05
CA TYR A 142 0.10 -13.62 -10.70
C TYR A 142 -1.30 -14.17 -10.51
N ASN A 143 -2.14 -13.55 -9.68
CA ASN A 143 -3.48 -14.01 -9.38
C ASN A 143 -4.43 -12.83 -9.24
N GLU A 144 -5.19 -12.58 -10.27
CA GLU A 144 -6.19 -11.50 -10.33
C GLU A 144 -7.36 -11.70 -9.38
N GLU A 145 -7.60 -12.95 -8.95
CA GLU A 145 -8.60 -13.28 -7.94
C GLU A 145 -8.10 -13.12 -6.50
N ASP A 146 -6.87 -12.60 -6.30
CA ASP A 146 -6.24 -12.59 -4.98
C ASP A 146 -6.89 -11.65 -3.96
N TYR A 147 -7.66 -10.68 -4.38
CA TYR A 147 -8.45 -9.86 -3.47
C TYR A 147 -9.67 -10.59 -2.88
N ARG A 148 -10.11 -11.70 -3.48
CA ARG A 148 -11.18 -12.58 -2.96
C ARG A 148 -10.62 -13.95 -2.60
N PHE A 149 -10.99 -14.46 -1.44
CA PHE A 149 -10.51 -15.75 -0.98
C PHE A 149 -11.62 -16.54 -0.29
N ARG A 150 -11.48 -17.88 -0.29
CA ARG A 150 -12.37 -18.75 0.49
C ARG A 150 -11.96 -18.67 1.96
N ALA A 151 -12.92 -18.53 2.86
CA ALA A 151 -12.67 -18.46 4.30
C ALA A 151 -11.87 -19.65 4.86
N SER A 152 -11.86 -20.78 4.15
CA SER A 152 -11.08 -21.97 4.51
C SER A 152 -9.62 -21.93 4.07
N MET A 153 -9.14 -20.84 3.47
CA MET A 153 -7.76 -20.68 2.98
C MET A 153 -7.04 -19.58 3.74
N ASN A 154 -5.76 -19.77 4.00
CA ASN A 154 -4.91 -18.70 4.51
C ASN A 154 -4.82 -17.56 3.49
N CYS A 155 -4.77 -16.34 3.99
CA CYS A 155 -4.53 -15.16 3.20
C CYS A 155 -3.32 -14.44 3.79
N HIS A 156 -2.17 -14.62 3.15
CA HIS A 156 -0.93 -13.95 3.53
C HIS A 156 -0.70 -12.80 2.56
N ARG A 157 -0.70 -11.56 3.06
CA ARG A 157 -0.68 -10.38 2.20
C ARG A 157 0.46 -9.43 2.54
N TRP A 158 1.57 -9.71 1.90
CA TRP A 158 2.53 -8.72 1.51
C TRP A 158 2.45 -8.60 -0.01
N SER A 159 1.80 -7.57 -0.49
CA SER A 159 1.67 -7.36 -1.93
C SER A 159 2.96 -6.85 -2.53
N VAL A 160 3.32 -7.34 -3.72
CA VAL A 160 4.40 -6.77 -4.52
C VAL A 160 3.96 -5.44 -5.17
N LEU A 161 2.66 -5.26 -5.37
CA LEU A 161 2.11 -4.15 -6.14
C LEU A 161 1.57 -3.01 -5.28
N MET A 162 0.84 -3.33 -4.22
CA MET A 162 0.25 -2.35 -3.30
C MET A 162 0.98 -2.40 -1.96
N VAL A 163 2.05 -1.64 -1.79
CA VAL A 163 2.88 -1.71 -0.59
C VAL A 163 2.91 -0.38 0.14
N PRO A 164 2.30 -0.32 1.33
CA PRO A 164 1.43 -1.34 1.92
C PRO A 164 0.02 -1.31 1.32
N PRO A 165 -0.71 -2.43 1.36
CA PRO A 165 -2.15 -2.44 1.12
C PRO A 165 -2.91 -1.94 2.35
N MET A 166 -4.21 -1.66 2.23
CA MET A 166 -5.06 -1.50 3.41
C MET A 166 -5.10 -2.81 4.21
N PHE A 167 -4.80 -2.75 5.49
CA PHE A 167 -4.80 -3.90 6.39
C PHE A 167 -6.21 -4.21 6.88
N SER A 168 -7.06 -4.70 5.97
CA SER A 168 -8.46 -4.98 6.24
C SER A 168 -8.92 -6.26 5.55
N TYR A 169 -9.71 -7.05 6.26
CA TYR A 169 -10.43 -8.21 5.74
C TYR A 169 -11.93 -7.96 5.88
N SER A 170 -12.67 -8.19 4.79
CA SER A 170 -14.12 -8.12 4.76
C SER A 170 -14.68 -9.52 4.48
N PHE A 171 -15.44 -10.07 5.42
CA PHE A 171 -15.97 -11.43 5.37
C PHE A 171 -17.43 -11.44 4.96
N GLY A 172 -17.79 -12.41 4.13
CA GLY A 172 -19.15 -12.61 3.62
C GLY A 172 -19.68 -14.01 3.88
N MET A 173 -21.01 -14.10 3.97
CA MET A 173 -21.73 -15.37 4.07
C MET A 173 -22.57 -15.57 2.81
N ARG A 174 -22.66 -16.81 2.35
CA ARG A 174 -23.44 -17.13 1.16
C ARG A 174 -24.90 -16.72 1.31
N GLY A 175 -25.38 -15.87 0.40
CA GLY A 175 -26.77 -15.38 0.40
C GLY A 175 -27.04 -14.21 1.38
N VAL A 176 -26.00 -13.68 2.03
CA VAL A 176 -26.06 -12.49 2.89
C VAL A 176 -25.33 -11.36 2.20
N GLY A 177 -25.98 -10.23 2.00
CA GLY A 177 -25.37 -9.06 1.34
C GLY A 177 -24.39 -8.32 2.23
N ASP A 178 -24.68 -8.25 3.54
CA ASP A 178 -23.85 -7.56 4.52
C ASP A 178 -22.55 -8.31 4.79
N ARG A 179 -21.53 -7.56 5.18
CA ARG A 179 -20.16 -8.01 5.45
C ARG A 179 -19.75 -7.68 6.87
N LEU A 180 -18.96 -8.56 7.50
CA LEU A 180 -18.17 -8.24 8.68
C LEU A 180 -16.79 -7.79 8.23
N SER A 181 -16.35 -6.62 8.66
CA SER A 181 -14.99 -6.15 8.39
C SER A 181 -14.17 -6.10 9.66
N LEU A 182 -12.94 -6.62 9.57
CA LEU A 182 -11.91 -6.57 10.62
C LEU A 182 -10.67 -5.91 10.04
N GLY A 183 -10.28 -4.75 10.58
CA GLY A 183 -9.14 -3.97 10.11
C GLY A 183 -8.10 -3.74 11.20
N LEU A 184 -6.82 -3.83 10.85
CA LEU A 184 -5.71 -3.48 11.73
C LEU A 184 -5.47 -1.97 11.67
N VAL A 185 -5.33 -1.34 12.83
CA VAL A 185 -5.00 0.09 12.92
C VAL A 185 -3.93 0.30 13.99
N ALA A 186 -2.96 1.13 13.69
CA ALA A 186 -1.91 1.53 14.62
C ALA A 186 -1.93 3.05 14.79
N GLU A 187 -1.47 3.54 15.93
CA GLU A 187 -1.25 4.97 16.14
C GLU A 187 -0.16 5.48 15.19
N ARG A 188 -0.15 6.77 14.98
CA ARG A 188 0.87 7.41 14.13
C ARG A 188 2.26 7.19 14.72
N GLY A 189 3.19 6.66 13.92
CA GLY A 189 4.55 6.32 14.35
C GLY A 189 4.71 4.89 14.90
N GLU A 190 3.61 4.12 14.99
CA GLU A 190 3.59 2.78 15.59
C GLU A 190 3.32 1.66 14.57
N HIS A 191 3.45 1.93 13.27
CA HIS A 191 3.26 0.91 12.22
C HIS A 191 4.51 0.03 12.05
N ASN A 192 5.16 -0.39 13.16
CA ASN A 192 6.36 -1.22 13.18
C ASN A 192 6.05 -2.71 12.92
N PHE A 193 5.38 -2.99 11.82
CA PHE A 193 5.07 -4.33 11.32
C PHE A 193 5.07 -4.28 9.78
N HIS A 194 5.18 -5.44 9.12
CA HIS A 194 5.17 -5.46 7.65
C HIS A 194 3.98 -6.20 7.06
N ALA A 195 3.32 -7.09 7.78
CA ALA A 195 2.22 -7.90 7.28
C ALA A 195 1.03 -7.93 8.23
N PHE A 196 -0.14 -8.18 7.66
CA PHE A 196 -1.38 -8.48 8.38
C PHE A 196 -2.06 -9.65 7.70
N ASP A 197 -2.04 -10.81 8.35
CA ASP A 197 -2.45 -12.09 7.80
C ASP A 197 -3.76 -12.59 8.36
N TYR A 198 -4.55 -13.23 7.52
CA TYR A 198 -5.64 -14.12 7.90
C TYR A 198 -5.14 -15.55 7.86
N ARG A 199 -5.20 -16.26 8.99
CA ARG A 199 -4.72 -17.63 9.16
C ARG A 199 -5.84 -18.55 9.59
N VAL A 200 -5.95 -19.69 8.93
CA VAL A 200 -6.92 -20.74 9.23
C VAL A 200 -6.24 -21.87 9.99
N VAL A 201 -6.86 -22.25 11.10
CA VAL A 201 -6.48 -23.43 11.88
C VAL A 201 -7.52 -24.50 11.66
N ARG A 202 -7.07 -25.70 11.30
CA ARG A 202 -7.93 -26.88 11.15
C ARG A 202 -7.53 -27.93 12.17
N ASN A 203 -8.50 -28.44 12.88
CA ASN A 203 -8.31 -29.53 13.81
C ASN A 203 -9.48 -30.54 13.69
N SER A 204 -9.43 -31.62 14.49
CA SER A 204 -10.49 -32.67 14.50
C SER A 204 -11.87 -32.17 14.92
N TRP A 205 -11.97 -30.98 15.49
CA TRP A 205 -13.21 -30.40 16.05
C TRP A 205 -13.83 -29.32 15.18
N GLY A 206 -13.13 -28.89 14.12
CA GLY A 206 -13.62 -27.84 13.24
C GLY A 206 -12.50 -26.96 12.68
N SER A 207 -12.92 -25.79 12.16
CA SER A 207 -12.00 -24.77 11.67
C SER A 207 -12.15 -23.50 12.48
N GLY A 208 -11.02 -22.92 12.86
CA GLY A 208 -10.94 -21.59 13.45
C GLY A 208 -10.05 -20.68 12.61
N PHE A 209 -10.05 -19.38 12.92
CA PHE A 209 -9.13 -18.42 12.33
C PHE A 209 -8.51 -17.51 13.38
N TYR A 210 -7.42 -16.89 13.03
CA TYR A 210 -6.83 -15.76 13.74
C TYR A 210 -6.27 -14.75 12.73
N LEU A 211 -6.05 -13.53 13.20
CA LEU A 211 -5.38 -12.49 12.44
C LEU A 211 -3.98 -12.29 13.03
N ALA A 212 -2.98 -12.05 12.20
CA ALA A 212 -1.61 -11.92 12.67
C ALA A 212 -0.88 -10.74 12.07
N THR A 213 -0.04 -10.10 12.90
CA THR A 213 0.96 -9.14 12.45
C THR A 213 2.36 -9.70 12.65
N ASP A 214 3.32 -9.19 11.90
CA ASP A 214 4.72 -9.57 11.98
C ASP A 214 5.57 -8.35 12.33
N GLN A 215 6.10 -8.32 13.55
CA GLN A 215 7.03 -7.32 14.06
C GLN A 215 8.49 -7.80 14.01
N SER A 216 8.74 -9.09 13.78
CA SER A 216 10.08 -9.69 13.65
C SER A 216 11.06 -9.30 14.75
N GLY A 217 10.61 -9.07 15.98
CA GLY A 217 11.45 -8.64 17.10
C GLY A 217 11.80 -7.15 17.14
N HIS A 218 11.24 -6.34 16.26
CA HIS A 218 11.60 -4.90 16.15
C HIS A 218 10.80 -3.98 17.08
N THR A 219 9.83 -4.50 17.81
CA THR A 219 9.13 -3.76 18.86
C THR A 219 9.67 -4.17 20.22
N HIS A 220 10.53 -3.33 20.79
CA HIS A 220 11.09 -3.54 22.13
C HIS A 220 10.11 -3.08 23.20
N VAL A 221 9.79 -3.95 24.14
CA VAL A 221 8.95 -3.65 25.29
C VAL A 221 9.82 -3.60 26.55
N ASP A 222 9.72 -2.51 27.28
CA ASP A 222 10.29 -2.32 28.60
C ASP A 222 9.24 -1.60 29.47
N GLY A 223 8.48 -2.36 30.22
CA GLY A 223 7.30 -1.90 30.96
C GLY A 223 5.99 -2.31 30.26
N THR A 224 5.29 -1.40 29.60
CA THR A 224 4.00 -1.71 28.97
C THR A 224 3.98 -1.35 27.49
N TRP A 225 3.38 -2.20 26.68
CA TRP A 225 3.12 -1.94 25.26
C TRP A 225 1.73 -2.41 24.86
N THR A 226 1.06 -1.60 24.04
CA THR A 226 -0.26 -1.94 23.47
C THR A 226 -0.08 -2.26 21.98
N ALA A 227 -0.51 -3.45 21.59
CA ALA A 227 -0.49 -3.87 20.19
C ALA A 227 -1.42 -2.99 19.33
N PRO A 228 -1.16 -2.89 18.00
CA PRO A 228 -2.11 -2.28 17.07
C PRO A 228 -3.53 -2.81 17.30
N ALA A 229 -4.53 -1.97 17.15
CA ALA A 229 -5.91 -2.35 17.42
C ALA A 229 -6.55 -3.09 16.25
N ILE A 230 -7.45 -4.04 16.54
CA ILE A 230 -8.40 -4.55 15.54
C ILE A 230 -9.70 -3.75 15.66
N ILE A 231 -10.09 -3.06 14.59
CA ILE A 231 -11.41 -2.46 14.49
C ILE A 231 -12.37 -3.43 13.78
N GLY A 232 -13.59 -3.53 14.26
CA GLY A 232 -14.62 -4.38 13.64
C GLY A 232 -15.95 -3.64 13.45
N TYR A 233 -16.60 -3.86 12.31
CA TYR A 233 -17.87 -3.23 11.96
C TYR A 233 -18.60 -4.01 10.87
N GLY A 234 -19.91 -3.81 10.77
CA GLY A 234 -20.68 -4.26 9.64
C GLY A 234 -20.60 -3.28 8.47
N ALA A 235 -20.60 -3.81 7.25
CA ALA A 235 -20.60 -3.06 6.01
C ALA A 235 -21.61 -3.62 5.02
N ALA A 236 -22.19 -2.77 4.16
CA ALA A 236 -23.17 -3.18 3.16
C ALA A 236 -22.53 -3.94 1.97
N ASN A 237 -21.27 -3.69 1.69
CA ASN A 237 -20.46 -4.32 0.64
C ASN A 237 -18.97 -4.04 0.87
N GLU A 238 -18.11 -4.50 -0.05
CA GLU A 238 -16.65 -4.30 0.04
C GLU A 238 -16.26 -2.82 0.01
N ASP A 239 -16.87 -2.01 -0.84
CA ASP A 239 -16.57 -0.58 -0.95
C ASP A 239 -16.92 0.19 0.34
N ASP A 240 -18.05 -0.12 0.95
CA ASP A 240 -18.45 0.45 2.24
C ASP A 240 -17.47 0.03 3.35
N ALA A 241 -17.00 -1.22 3.30
CA ALA A 241 -15.99 -1.72 4.22
C ALA A 241 -14.67 -0.93 4.12
N LEU A 242 -14.17 -0.73 2.90
CA LEU A 242 -12.94 0.02 2.67
C LEU A 242 -13.09 1.50 3.04
N ARG A 243 -14.21 2.12 2.69
CA ARG A 243 -14.50 3.52 3.06
C ARG A 243 -14.51 3.71 4.58
N LYS A 244 -15.17 2.85 5.33
CA LYS A 244 -15.21 2.91 6.80
C LYS A 244 -13.83 2.73 7.43
N TYR A 245 -12.97 1.90 6.85
CA TYR A 245 -11.58 1.76 7.28
C TYR A 245 -10.80 3.07 7.07
N THR A 246 -10.88 3.65 5.90
CA THR A 246 -10.21 4.92 5.55
C THR A 246 -10.73 6.08 6.42
N ASP A 247 -12.05 6.18 6.59
CA ASP A 247 -12.69 7.19 7.43
C ASP A 247 -12.19 7.11 8.88
N TYR A 248 -11.88 5.90 9.37
CA TYR A 248 -11.30 5.77 10.70
C TYR A 248 -9.93 6.45 10.79
N TYR A 249 -9.04 6.20 9.84
CA TYR A 249 -7.71 6.80 9.83
C TYR A 249 -7.75 8.34 9.82
N PHE A 250 -8.67 8.92 9.07
CA PHE A 250 -8.79 10.38 8.99
C PHE A 250 -9.52 10.97 10.20
N THR A 251 -10.60 10.37 10.66
CA THR A 251 -11.38 10.90 11.78
C THR A 251 -10.70 10.72 13.13
N SER A 252 -9.83 9.72 13.28
CA SER A 252 -9.00 9.53 14.48
C SER A 252 -7.76 10.43 14.50
N GLY A 253 -7.41 11.05 13.36
CA GLY A 253 -6.20 11.88 13.23
C GLY A 253 -4.90 11.09 13.05
N ILE A 254 -4.97 9.77 12.89
CA ILE A 254 -3.80 8.93 12.58
C ILE A 254 -3.20 9.33 11.25
N ALA A 255 -4.05 9.55 10.24
CA ALA A 255 -3.67 10.01 8.92
C ALA A 255 -4.35 11.33 8.55
N LYS A 256 -3.85 11.95 7.50
CA LYS A 256 -4.46 13.13 6.88
C LYS A 256 -4.83 12.79 5.43
N PRO A 257 -5.97 13.28 4.93
CA PRO A 257 -6.25 13.19 3.51
C PRO A 257 -5.21 13.99 2.71
N HIS A 258 -5.15 13.75 1.42
CA HIS A 258 -4.35 14.57 0.51
C HIS A 258 -4.79 16.04 0.59
N ASP A 259 -3.85 16.96 0.46
CA ASP A 259 -4.14 18.40 0.42
C ASP A 259 -4.82 18.73 -0.93
N HIS A 260 -6.08 19.13 -0.90
CA HIS A 260 -6.90 19.43 -2.08
C HIS A 260 -6.60 20.81 -2.70
N ARG A 261 -5.34 21.24 -2.73
CA ARG A 261 -4.94 22.42 -3.49
C ARG A 261 -5.12 22.20 -5.00
N PRO A 262 -5.23 23.26 -5.81
CA PRO A 262 -5.23 23.10 -7.25
C PRO A 262 -3.97 22.34 -7.72
N PHE A 263 -4.15 21.22 -8.41
CA PHE A 263 -3.04 20.47 -8.96
C PHE A 263 -2.44 21.16 -10.17
N PRO A 264 -1.11 21.16 -10.34
CA PRO A 264 -0.47 21.54 -11.60
C PRO A 264 -1.02 20.70 -12.76
N ARG A 265 -1.25 21.34 -13.92
CA ARG A 265 -1.88 20.66 -15.06
C ARG A 265 -1.14 19.41 -15.50
N PHE A 266 0.18 19.39 -15.41
CA PHE A 266 0.97 18.23 -15.84
C PHE A 266 0.77 17.00 -14.95
N TRP A 267 0.25 17.14 -13.71
CA TRP A 267 -0.01 16.01 -12.83
C TRP A 267 -1.18 15.13 -13.29
N TYR A 268 -2.11 15.71 -14.05
CA TYR A 268 -3.31 15.01 -14.50
C TYR A 268 -3.47 14.95 -16.03
N GLY A 269 -2.54 15.50 -16.79
CA GLY A 269 -2.49 15.33 -18.23
C GLY A 269 -1.91 13.97 -18.64
N PRO A 270 -2.08 13.56 -19.91
CA PRO A 270 -1.54 12.29 -20.40
C PRO A 270 -0.03 12.19 -20.21
N MET A 271 0.45 11.04 -19.82
CA MET A 271 1.85 10.76 -19.52
C MET A 271 2.45 9.77 -20.52
N LEU A 272 3.77 9.76 -20.62
CA LEU A 272 4.55 8.76 -21.34
C LEU A 272 5.62 8.19 -20.41
N CYS A 273 5.60 6.88 -20.15
CA CYS A 273 6.67 6.16 -19.45
C CYS A 273 7.48 5.31 -20.43
N GLY A 274 8.80 5.43 -20.39
CA GLY A 274 9.68 4.76 -21.36
C GLY A 274 9.94 3.28 -21.10
N TRP A 275 9.55 2.71 -19.94
CA TRP A 275 9.96 1.38 -19.51
C TRP A 275 9.68 0.27 -20.51
N LEU A 276 8.44 0.16 -20.97
CA LEU A 276 8.09 -0.94 -21.87
C LEU A 276 8.66 -0.76 -23.28
N GLU A 277 8.84 0.48 -23.73
CA GLU A 277 9.55 0.70 -24.97
C GLU A 277 11.03 0.29 -24.86
N GLN A 278 11.70 0.55 -23.71
CA GLN A 278 13.02 -0.01 -23.44
C GLN A 278 13.01 -1.55 -23.58
N ALA A 279 12.03 -2.22 -22.99
CA ALA A 279 11.88 -3.67 -23.09
C ALA A 279 11.65 -4.16 -24.53
N MET A 280 10.81 -3.45 -25.29
CA MET A 280 10.48 -3.79 -26.67
C MET A 280 11.64 -3.54 -27.65
N ARG A 281 12.60 -2.69 -27.31
CA ARG A 281 13.76 -2.36 -28.13
C ARG A 281 14.99 -3.22 -27.85
N VAL A 282 14.91 -4.14 -26.91
CA VAL A 282 16.02 -5.10 -26.67
C VAL A 282 16.28 -5.91 -27.93
N GLY A 283 17.54 -5.89 -28.39
CA GLY A 283 17.93 -6.57 -29.62
C GLY A 283 17.62 -5.82 -30.93
N ASP A 284 17.06 -4.61 -30.88
CA ASP A 284 16.84 -3.77 -32.05
C ASP A 284 18.20 -3.28 -32.62
N PRO A 285 18.53 -3.59 -33.87
CA PRO A 285 19.78 -3.13 -34.50
C PRO A 285 19.95 -1.61 -34.51
N ALA A 286 18.85 -0.84 -34.51
CA ALA A 286 18.88 0.61 -34.46
C ALA A 286 19.49 1.14 -33.14
N PHE A 287 19.45 0.33 -32.10
CA PHE A 287 20.00 0.62 -30.76
C PHE A 287 21.19 -0.29 -30.41
N ALA A 288 21.94 -0.80 -31.41
CA ALA A 288 23.17 -1.58 -31.23
C ALA A 288 23.00 -2.81 -30.30
N ASN A 289 21.82 -3.42 -30.28
CA ASN A 289 21.48 -4.58 -29.43
C ASN A 289 21.68 -4.34 -27.91
N LEU A 290 21.38 -3.13 -27.44
CA LEU A 290 21.48 -2.77 -26.03
C LEU A 290 20.49 -3.57 -25.18
N THR A 291 20.83 -3.74 -23.91
CA THR A 291 19.94 -4.32 -22.89
C THR A 291 18.87 -3.33 -22.45
N ILE A 292 17.82 -3.81 -21.78
CA ILE A 292 16.71 -2.99 -21.29
C ILE A 292 17.19 -1.79 -20.45
N THR A 293 18.17 -2.01 -19.57
CA THR A 293 18.72 -0.96 -18.69
C THR A 293 19.68 0.00 -19.41
N GLU A 294 20.31 -0.42 -20.49
CA GLU A 294 21.15 0.45 -21.34
C GLU A 294 20.31 1.34 -22.25
N LEU A 295 19.04 0.98 -22.46
CA LEU A 295 18.09 1.74 -23.28
C LEU A 295 17.46 2.94 -22.57
N ALA A 296 17.66 3.12 -21.25
CA ALA A 296 17.31 4.35 -20.55
C ALA A 296 18.24 5.52 -20.96
N ARG A 297 18.19 5.95 -22.22
CA ARG A 297 19.16 6.85 -22.84
C ARG A 297 18.53 7.89 -23.74
N GLU A 298 19.25 9.00 -23.94
CA GLU A 298 18.78 10.19 -24.64
C GLU A 298 18.20 9.86 -26.03
N GLU A 299 18.89 9.03 -26.81
CA GLU A 299 18.50 8.71 -28.19
C GLU A 299 17.13 8.01 -28.27
N LEU A 300 16.85 7.10 -27.34
CA LEU A 300 15.54 6.42 -27.28
C LEU A 300 14.43 7.42 -26.94
N TYR A 301 14.61 8.21 -25.90
CA TYR A 301 13.60 9.12 -25.42
C TYR A 301 13.32 10.27 -26.40
N GLU A 302 14.34 10.75 -27.13
CA GLU A 302 14.13 11.68 -28.26
C GLU A 302 13.29 11.04 -29.38
N ALA A 303 13.57 9.77 -29.71
CA ALA A 303 12.80 9.05 -30.73
C ALA A 303 11.33 8.85 -30.30
N LEU A 304 11.08 8.56 -29.01
CA LEU A 304 9.72 8.40 -28.45
C LEU A 304 8.91 9.70 -28.59
N VAL A 305 9.46 10.81 -28.09
CA VAL A 305 8.80 12.11 -28.15
C VAL A 305 8.57 12.54 -29.60
N GLY A 306 9.59 12.37 -30.47
CA GLY A 306 9.48 12.70 -31.89
C GLY A 306 8.39 11.89 -32.61
N LYS A 307 8.24 10.59 -32.27
CA LYS A 307 7.20 9.75 -32.84
C LYS A 307 5.80 10.23 -32.43
N LEU A 308 5.59 10.52 -31.14
CA LEU A 308 4.30 11.02 -30.65
C LEU A 308 3.93 12.38 -31.29
N ALA A 309 4.90 13.27 -31.42
CA ALA A 309 4.68 14.57 -32.07
C ALA A 309 4.20 14.42 -33.52
N GLY A 310 4.64 13.38 -34.25
CA GLY A 310 4.18 13.05 -35.59
C GLY A 310 2.68 12.71 -35.68
N TYR A 311 2.05 12.33 -34.56
CA TYR A 311 0.59 12.06 -34.46
C TYR A 311 -0.15 13.15 -33.68
N ASP A 312 0.47 14.31 -33.47
CA ASP A 312 -0.10 15.41 -32.68
C ASP A 312 -0.49 14.94 -31.25
N MET A 313 0.37 14.12 -30.66
CA MET A 313 0.28 13.64 -29.28
C MET A 313 1.36 14.32 -28.44
N HIS A 314 0.91 15.09 -27.45
CA HIS A 314 1.79 15.85 -26.56
C HIS A 314 1.55 15.43 -25.12
N PRO A 315 2.38 14.51 -24.57
CA PRO A 315 2.28 14.14 -23.16
C PRO A 315 2.61 15.36 -22.29
N THR A 316 1.94 15.49 -21.15
CA THR A 316 2.24 16.56 -20.20
C THR A 316 3.42 16.22 -19.31
N ALA A 317 3.68 14.92 -19.13
CA ALA A 317 4.84 14.40 -18.40
C ALA A 317 5.49 13.22 -19.13
N LEU A 318 6.81 13.16 -19.04
CA LEU A 318 7.66 12.08 -19.54
C LEU A 318 8.40 11.44 -18.36
N ILE A 319 8.25 10.14 -18.16
CA ILE A 319 9.00 9.38 -17.16
C ILE A 319 10.20 8.71 -17.83
N ILE A 320 11.41 9.13 -17.45
CA ILE A 320 12.64 8.41 -17.76
C ILE A 320 12.76 7.28 -16.75
N ASP A 321 12.66 6.05 -17.23
CA ASP A 321 12.51 4.87 -16.40
C ASP A 321 13.85 4.19 -16.03
N ASP A 322 13.83 2.95 -15.58
CA ASP A 322 14.90 2.21 -14.89
C ASP A 322 16.26 2.35 -15.56
N LYS A 323 17.20 2.69 -14.70
CA LYS A 323 18.66 2.78 -14.95
C LYS A 323 19.08 3.98 -15.82
N TRP A 324 18.39 5.12 -15.72
CA TRP A 324 18.90 6.38 -16.26
C TRP A 324 20.20 6.85 -15.57
N GLN A 325 20.39 6.44 -14.30
CA GLN A 325 21.52 6.76 -13.44
C GLN A 325 22.64 5.72 -13.51
N SER A 326 23.86 6.12 -13.17
CA SER A 326 25.01 5.24 -13.05
C SER A 326 24.83 4.21 -11.94
N HIS A 327 24.41 4.68 -10.75
CA HIS A 327 24.14 3.87 -9.56
C HIS A 327 22.83 4.28 -8.91
N TYR A 328 22.04 3.28 -8.46
CA TYR A 328 20.72 3.53 -7.86
C TYR A 328 20.78 4.37 -6.58
N ALA A 329 21.79 4.15 -5.73
CA ALA A 329 21.88 4.87 -4.46
C ALA A 329 22.38 6.31 -4.58
N THR A 330 23.03 6.68 -5.67
CA THR A 330 23.61 8.02 -5.85
C THR A 330 22.79 8.92 -6.77
N ASP A 331 21.95 8.34 -7.63
CA ASP A 331 21.05 9.05 -8.53
C ASP A 331 21.77 10.14 -9.38
N GLU A 332 22.91 9.77 -9.94
CA GLU A 332 23.66 10.60 -10.89
C GLU A 332 23.44 10.09 -12.31
N ALA A 333 23.10 10.99 -13.23
CA ALA A 333 22.91 10.63 -14.64
C ALA A 333 24.12 9.88 -15.19
N ASP A 334 23.87 8.76 -15.87
CA ASP A 334 24.93 7.98 -16.51
C ASP A 334 25.44 8.74 -17.75
N PRO A 335 26.72 9.21 -17.74
CA PRO A 335 27.27 10.00 -18.84
C PRO A 335 27.41 9.23 -20.15
N THR A 336 27.32 7.90 -20.12
CA THR A 336 27.32 7.07 -21.34
C THR A 336 25.95 7.00 -22.01
N LYS A 337 24.88 7.41 -21.30
CA LYS A 337 23.49 7.41 -21.75
C LYS A 337 22.94 8.81 -21.98
N TRP A 338 23.35 9.76 -21.15
CA TRP A 338 22.91 11.15 -21.17
C TRP A 338 24.10 12.07 -21.34
N LYS A 339 24.25 12.62 -22.50
CA LYS A 339 25.33 13.58 -22.78
C LYS A 339 25.21 14.82 -21.90
N ASP A 340 23.99 15.31 -21.75
CA ASP A 340 23.61 16.40 -20.86
C ASP A 340 22.11 16.27 -20.53
N LEU A 341 21.81 15.62 -19.39
CA LEU A 341 20.42 15.42 -18.97
C LEU A 341 19.68 16.74 -18.75
N ARG A 342 20.38 17.76 -18.23
CA ARG A 342 19.77 19.09 -18.06
C ARG A 342 19.34 19.69 -19.41
N ALA A 343 20.18 19.65 -20.41
CA ALA A 343 19.85 20.14 -21.73
C ALA A 343 18.68 19.35 -22.37
N PHE A 344 18.58 18.04 -22.07
CA PHE A 344 17.40 17.25 -22.47
C PHE A 344 16.14 17.76 -21.79
N VAL A 345 16.16 17.97 -20.48
CA VAL A 345 15.03 18.48 -19.69
C VAL A 345 14.62 19.87 -20.16
N ASP A 346 15.58 20.78 -20.41
CA ASP A 346 15.30 22.12 -20.92
C ASP A 346 14.57 22.10 -22.28
N ARG A 347 14.94 21.14 -23.17
CA ARG A 347 14.21 20.95 -24.45
C ARG A 347 12.79 20.49 -24.23
N ARG A 348 12.58 19.55 -23.30
CA ARG A 348 11.22 19.07 -22.95
C ARG A 348 10.36 20.17 -22.35
N HIS A 349 10.92 20.98 -21.45
CA HIS A 349 10.22 22.16 -20.92
C HIS A 349 9.82 23.16 -22.02
N ALA A 350 10.69 23.40 -22.99
CA ALA A 350 10.37 24.26 -24.12
C ALA A 350 9.21 23.72 -25.00
N GLU A 351 9.00 22.40 -24.99
CA GLU A 351 7.89 21.71 -25.67
C GLU A 351 6.64 21.59 -24.77
N GLY A 352 6.69 22.07 -23.52
CA GLY A 352 5.60 21.94 -22.54
C GLY A 352 5.49 20.54 -21.91
N ILE A 353 6.55 19.75 -21.99
CA ILE A 353 6.64 18.41 -21.42
C ILE A 353 7.47 18.45 -20.14
N HIS A 354 6.91 18.04 -19.02
CA HIS A 354 7.60 17.90 -17.74
C HIS A 354 8.34 16.57 -17.66
N THR A 355 9.52 16.53 -17.04
CA THR A 355 10.33 15.33 -16.98
C THR A 355 10.39 14.78 -15.56
N MET A 356 10.02 13.51 -15.40
CA MET A 356 10.11 12.77 -14.15
C MET A 356 11.19 11.69 -14.25
N LEU A 357 11.84 11.39 -13.14
CA LEU A 357 12.83 10.33 -13.07
C LEU A 357 12.31 9.15 -12.23
N TRP A 358 12.55 7.96 -12.72
CA TRP A 358 12.32 6.75 -11.96
C TRP A 358 13.34 6.63 -10.82
N PHE A 359 12.88 6.21 -9.64
CA PHE A 359 13.66 6.14 -8.42
C PHE A 359 13.47 4.78 -7.75
N LYS A 360 14.56 4.01 -7.63
CA LYS A 360 14.53 2.68 -7.02
C LYS A 360 14.77 2.78 -5.52
N LEU A 361 13.73 2.49 -4.76
CA LEU A 361 13.85 2.44 -3.31
C LEU A 361 14.70 1.23 -2.87
N TRP A 362 15.47 1.38 -1.80
CA TRP A 362 16.19 0.33 -1.08
C TRP A 362 17.41 -0.29 -1.77
N ASP A 363 17.71 0.01 -3.03
CA ASP A 363 18.78 -0.66 -3.77
C ASP A 363 20.15 -0.11 -3.37
N PRO A 364 21.10 -0.97 -2.91
CA PRO A 364 22.42 -0.53 -2.42
C PRO A 364 23.46 -0.31 -3.53
N ASP A 365 23.11 -0.39 -4.81
CA ASP A 365 24.05 -0.18 -5.92
C ASP A 365 24.73 1.20 -5.81
N GLY A 366 26.04 1.20 -5.64
CA GLY A 366 26.84 2.39 -5.42
C GLY A 366 26.88 2.92 -3.98
N TRP A 367 26.39 2.15 -3.00
CA TRP A 367 26.41 2.50 -1.58
C TRP A 367 27.39 1.64 -0.77
N ASP A 368 27.86 2.17 0.38
CA ASP A 368 28.75 1.43 1.28
C ASP A 368 27.98 0.29 1.95
N PRO A 369 28.40 -0.97 1.75
CA PRO A 369 27.77 -2.14 2.39
C PRO A 369 27.72 -2.05 3.93
N ALA A 370 28.66 -1.34 4.57
CA ALA A 370 28.67 -1.16 6.02
C ALA A 370 27.51 -0.30 6.55
N LEU A 371 26.89 0.48 5.67
CA LEU A 371 25.72 1.33 5.96
C LEU A 371 24.40 0.71 5.47
N CYS A 372 24.43 -0.57 5.10
CA CYS A 372 23.27 -1.33 4.67
C CYS A 372 22.75 -2.24 5.79
N VAL A 373 21.48 -2.61 5.70
CA VAL A 373 20.90 -3.70 6.49
C VAL A 373 20.88 -4.99 5.69
N THR A 374 20.90 -6.12 6.39
CA THR A 374 20.80 -7.45 5.78
C THR A 374 19.48 -8.09 6.17
N THR A 375 18.73 -8.57 5.20
CA THR A 375 17.46 -9.29 5.37
C THR A 375 17.71 -10.74 5.76
N ASP A 376 16.67 -11.47 6.16
CA ASP A 376 16.80 -12.89 6.60
C ASP A 376 17.29 -13.81 5.48
N ASN A 377 17.01 -13.50 4.21
CA ASN A 377 17.52 -14.24 3.05
C ASN A 377 18.95 -13.83 2.62
N GLY A 378 19.60 -12.92 3.36
CA GLY A 378 20.97 -12.49 3.11
C GLY A 378 21.12 -11.36 2.10
N GLU A 379 20.03 -10.79 1.60
CA GLU A 379 20.09 -9.65 0.69
C GLU A 379 20.40 -8.35 1.45
N MET A 380 21.20 -7.50 0.86
CA MET A 380 21.48 -6.15 1.38
C MET A 380 20.43 -5.16 0.87
N ARG A 381 20.05 -4.24 1.74
CA ARG A 381 19.18 -3.09 1.44
C ARG A 381 19.76 -1.83 2.09
N ILE A 382 19.52 -0.69 1.48
CA ILE A 382 19.82 0.60 2.11
C ILE A 382 19.07 0.71 3.44
N ASP A 383 19.75 1.21 4.47
CA ASP A 383 19.11 1.74 5.66
C ASP A 383 18.79 3.23 5.44
N PRO A 384 17.52 3.60 5.18
CA PRO A 384 17.14 4.99 4.89
C PRO A 384 17.21 5.90 6.11
N SER A 385 17.46 5.36 7.29
CA SER A 385 17.47 6.11 8.54
C SER A 385 18.88 6.55 8.98
N THR A 386 19.94 6.11 8.26
CA THR A 386 21.30 6.55 8.57
C THR A 386 21.51 8.01 8.17
N PRO A 387 22.22 8.81 9.00
CA PRO A 387 22.53 10.21 8.66
C PRO A 387 23.28 10.36 7.34
N GLU A 388 24.15 9.40 7.01
CA GLU A 388 24.94 9.37 5.78
C GLU A 388 24.02 9.22 4.56
N PHE A 389 23.06 8.29 4.62
CA PHE A 389 22.09 8.12 3.52
C PHE A 389 21.17 9.32 3.37
N LEU A 390 20.65 9.86 4.47
CA LEU A 390 19.80 11.06 4.43
C LEU A 390 20.55 12.27 3.82
N ALA A 391 21.85 12.44 4.14
CA ALA A 391 22.66 13.49 3.53
C ALA A 391 22.91 13.22 2.02
N ASN A 392 23.06 11.96 1.61
CA ASN A 392 23.15 11.59 0.21
C ASN A 392 21.84 11.86 -0.55
N LEU A 393 20.72 11.44 0.04
CA LEU A 393 19.38 11.65 -0.51
C LEU A 393 19.07 13.16 -0.67
N ASP A 394 19.46 14.00 0.30
CA ASP A 394 19.35 15.46 0.18
C ASP A 394 20.08 16.00 -1.04
N ARG A 395 21.31 15.53 -1.29
CA ARG A 395 22.09 15.94 -2.47
C ARG A 395 21.46 15.44 -3.77
N ALA A 396 20.99 14.19 -3.79
CA ALA A 396 20.34 13.59 -4.96
C ALA A 396 19.04 14.35 -5.32
N LEU A 397 18.15 14.55 -4.35
CA LEU A 397 16.89 15.27 -4.55
C LEU A 397 17.13 16.73 -5.01
N TYR A 398 18.13 17.40 -4.43
CA TYR A 398 18.49 18.75 -4.86
C TYR A 398 19.00 18.78 -6.29
N ARG A 399 19.94 17.88 -6.65
CA ARG A 399 20.48 17.76 -8.01
C ARG A 399 19.38 17.46 -9.03
N ILE A 400 18.43 16.60 -8.71
CA ILE A 400 17.35 16.22 -9.61
C ILE A 400 16.36 17.37 -9.82
N LEU A 401 15.91 18.04 -8.77
CA LEU A 401 14.76 18.95 -8.81
C LEU A 401 15.12 20.43 -8.95
N SER A 402 16.32 20.85 -8.50
CA SER A 402 16.66 22.28 -8.50
C SER A 402 16.91 22.79 -9.93
N ALA A 403 16.47 24.04 -10.18
CA ALA A 403 16.78 24.78 -11.40
C ALA A 403 18.22 25.35 -11.42
N ASP A 404 18.99 25.25 -10.33
CA ASP A 404 20.33 25.80 -10.23
C ASP A 404 21.32 25.17 -11.22
N ALA A 405 22.38 25.90 -11.54
CA ALA A 405 23.44 25.41 -12.42
C ALA A 405 24.05 24.09 -11.90
N GLY A 406 24.16 23.10 -12.78
CA GLY A 406 24.66 21.75 -12.44
C GLY A 406 23.58 20.80 -11.89
N CYS A 407 22.32 21.25 -11.81
CA CYS A 407 21.16 20.43 -11.46
C CYS A 407 20.31 20.12 -12.71
N TYR A 408 19.44 19.10 -12.61
CA TYR A 408 18.72 18.59 -13.78
C TYR A 408 17.39 19.31 -14.04
N ASP A 409 16.82 19.99 -13.05
CA ASP A 409 15.53 20.68 -13.11
C ASP A 409 14.34 19.79 -13.48
N CYS A 410 14.41 18.50 -13.11
CA CYS A 410 13.29 17.58 -13.31
C CYS A 410 12.06 17.96 -12.46
N ASP A 411 10.90 17.40 -12.80
CA ASP A 411 9.60 17.82 -12.26
C ASP A 411 8.97 16.78 -11.31
N GLY A 412 9.69 15.73 -10.99
CA GLY A 412 9.18 14.73 -10.05
C GLY A 412 9.85 13.36 -10.15
N PHE A 413 9.20 12.40 -9.49
CA PHE A 413 9.69 11.04 -9.35
C PHE A 413 8.58 10.02 -9.56
N LYS A 414 8.95 8.88 -10.19
CA LYS A 414 8.25 7.61 -10.09
C LYS A 414 8.98 6.76 -9.04
N LEU A 415 8.47 6.72 -7.81
CA LEU A 415 9.04 5.90 -6.74
C LEU A 415 8.61 4.44 -6.93
N ASP A 416 9.58 3.57 -7.07
CA ASP A 416 9.35 2.15 -7.36
C ASP A 416 10.07 1.24 -6.37
N PHE A 417 9.75 -0.07 -6.43
CA PHE A 417 10.32 -1.10 -5.57
C PHE A 417 10.03 -0.93 -4.07
N ALA A 418 8.90 -0.31 -3.70
CA ALA A 418 8.50 -0.19 -2.30
C ALA A 418 8.47 -1.56 -1.58
N PHE A 419 8.19 -2.64 -2.31
CA PHE A 419 8.16 -4.02 -1.79
C PHE A 419 9.54 -4.60 -1.44
N TYR A 420 10.64 -3.93 -1.80
CA TYR A 420 11.99 -4.29 -1.34
C TYR A 420 12.30 -3.74 0.05
N ASN A 421 11.31 -3.16 0.73
CA ASN A 421 11.40 -2.78 2.13
C ASN A 421 12.07 -3.90 2.94
N PRO A 422 13.18 -3.63 3.65
CA PRO A 422 13.89 -4.68 4.37
C PRO A 422 13.01 -5.26 5.48
N ILE A 423 12.86 -6.58 5.46
CA ILE A 423 12.06 -7.34 6.41
C ILE A 423 12.83 -8.52 6.98
N GLY A 424 12.43 -8.98 8.17
CA GLY A 424 13.01 -10.12 8.86
C GLY A 424 13.70 -9.76 10.17
N ARG A 425 13.98 -10.78 10.99
CA ARG A 425 14.55 -10.62 12.33
C ARG A 425 16.00 -10.13 12.34
N ARG A 426 16.72 -10.27 11.21
CA ARG A 426 18.11 -9.82 11.07
C ARG A 426 18.24 -8.34 10.78
N VAL A 427 17.21 -7.70 10.29
CA VAL A 427 17.19 -6.28 9.93
C VAL A 427 17.45 -5.45 11.20
N LYS A 428 18.44 -4.58 11.16
CA LYS A 428 18.76 -3.64 12.26
C LYS A 428 18.96 -2.26 11.68
N THR A 429 17.89 -1.46 11.68
CA THR A 429 17.94 -0.09 11.20
C THR A 429 18.51 0.85 12.25
N HIS A 430 19.15 1.92 11.82
CA HIS A 430 19.69 2.96 12.71
C HIS A 430 18.59 3.61 13.58
N SER A 431 17.40 3.82 13.02
CA SER A 431 16.25 4.40 13.75
C SER A 431 15.53 3.41 14.66
N GLY A 432 15.78 2.11 14.53
CA GLY A 432 15.00 1.05 15.19
C GLY A 432 13.61 0.84 14.56
N LYS A 433 13.22 1.60 13.55
CA LYS A 433 11.93 1.43 12.85
C LYS A 433 11.97 0.27 11.87
N TYR A 434 10.78 -0.28 11.59
CA TYR A 434 10.61 -1.49 10.81
C TYR A 434 9.35 -1.45 9.94
N GLY A 435 9.32 -2.25 8.89
CA GLY A 435 8.13 -2.53 8.11
C GLY A 435 7.50 -1.26 7.51
N VAL A 436 6.20 -1.11 7.72
CA VAL A 436 5.40 0.01 7.18
C VAL A 436 5.89 1.37 7.68
N GLU A 437 6.30 1.45 8.94
CA GLU A 437 6.79 2.71 9.52
C GLU A 437 8.12 3.16 8.90
N LEU A 438 9.01 2.23 8.60
CA LEU A 438 10.27 2.53 7.92
C LEU A 438 10.03 3.02 6.49
N LEU A 439 9.11 2.38 5.76
CA LEU A 439 8.71 2.81 4.42
C LEU A 439 8.06 4.19 4.45
N TYR A 440 7.17 4.43 5.42
CA TYR A 440 6.53 5.72 5.60
C TYR A 440 7.55 6.84 5.83
N ASP A 441 8.52 6.64 6.73
CA ASP A 441 9.55 7.63 7.02
C ASP A 441 10.39 7.97 5.78
N MET A 442 10.80 6.97 5.01
CA MET A 442 11.56 7.18 3.77
C MET A 442 10.74 7.98 2.74
N MET A 443 9.50 7.58 2.50
CA MET A 443 8.64 8.27 1.52
C MET A 443 8.26 9.67 1.99
N ALA A 444 7.95 9.86 3.27
CA ALA A 444 7.65 11.17 3.85
C ALA A 444 8.85 12.11 3.79
N TYR A 445 10.07 11.58 3.95
CA TYR A 445 11.29 12.37 3.82
C TYR A 445 11.47 12.85 2.38
N ILE A 446 11.36 11.94 1.40
CA ILE A 446 11.44 12.25 -0.04
C ILE A 446 10.38 13.31 -0.40
N TYR A 447 9.12 13.07 -0.04
CA TYR A 447 8.01 13.98 -0.32
C TYR A 447 8.24 15.38 0.23
N LYS A 448 8.57 15.48 1.52
CA LYS A 448 8.82 16.76 2.19
C LYS A 448 9.99 17.54 1.56
N LYS A 449 11.07 16.85 1.21
CA LYS A 449 12.24 17.48 0.57
C LYS A 449 11.94 17.89 -0.86
N ALA A 450 11.26 17.04 -1.63
CA ALA A 450 10.84 17.37 -2.98
C ALA A 450 9.98 18.65 -3.02
N LYS A 451 8.95 18.71 -2.17
CA LYS A 451 8.07 19.89 -2.08
C LYS A 451 8.77 21.15 -1.59
N LYS A 452 9.83 21.01 -0.80
CA LYS A 452 10.65 22.15 -0.35
C LYS A 452 11.52 22.70 -1.49
N ILE A 453 12.06 21.85 -2.36
CA ILE A 453 12.94 22.24 -3.47
C ILE A 453 12.10 22.77 -4.63
N LYS A 454 11.11 22.00 -5.06
CA LYS A 454 10.18 22.35 -6.15
C LYS A 454 8.75 22.03 -5.70
N PRO A 455 7.94 23.04 -5.28
CA PRO A 455 6.59 22.81 -4.72
C PRO A 455 5.67 22.00 -5.62
N ASP A 456 5.83 22.14 -6.93
CA ASP A 456 5.03 21.46 -7.95
C ASP A 456 5.64 20.10 -8.39
N ALA A 457 6.72 19.64 -7.78
CA ALA A 457 7.27 18.30 -8.09
C ALA A 457 6.21 17.23 -7.86
N LEU A 458 6.01 16.36 -8.86
CA LEU A 458 5.06 15.24 -8.78
C LEU A 458 5.73 14.04 -8.11
N VAL A 459 5.14 13.56 -7.02
CA VAL A 459 5.56 12.33 -6.35
C VAL A 459 4.55 11.23 -6.65
N ASN A 460 4.93 10.35 -7.57
CA ASN A 460 4.16 9.18 -7.98
C ASN A 460 4.67 7.96 -7.22
N CYS A 461 3.78 7.17 -6.63
CA CYS A 461 4.15 6.08 -5.71
C CYS A 461 3.12 4.93 -5.70
N SER A 462 3.39 3.88 -4.92
CA SER A 462 2.67 2.61 -4.95
C SER A 462 1.77 2.28 -3.75
N PRO A 463 1.84 2.95 -2.58
CA PRO A 463 1.00 2.60 -1.44
C PRO A 463 -0.49 2.69 -1.75
N CYS A 464 -1.26 1.71 -1.26
CA CYS A 464 -2.72 1.71 -1.29
C CYS A 464 -3.26 1.73 0.16
N HIS A 465 -2.90 2.76 0.92
CA HIS A 465 -3.22 2.83 2.35
C HIS A 465 -3.42 4.28 2.81
N PRO A 466 -4.49 4.59 3.58
CA PRO A 466 -4.79 5.96 4.00
C PRO A 466 -3.66 6.67 4.78
N TYR A 467 -2.80 5.91 5.45
CA TYR A 467 -1.64 6.44 6.16
C TYR A 467 -0.68 7.21 5.26
N PHE A 468 -0.63 6.86 3.98
CA PHE A 468 0.24 7.46 2.96
C PHE A 468 -0.44 8.58 2.14
N ALA A 469 -1.73 8.79 2.28
CA ALA A 469 -2.50 9.69 1.40
C ALA A 469 -1.90 11.10 1.27
N HIS A 470 -1.36 11.67 2.34
CA HIS A 470 -0.84 13.04 2.36
C HIS A 470 0.62 13.19 1.92
N ILE A 471 1.28 12.09 1.55
CA ILE A 471 2.66 12.05 1.05
C ILE A 471 2.77 11.40 -0.33
N CYS A 472 1.67 11.36 -1.06
CA CYS A 472 1.56 10.80 -2.40
C CYS A 472 0.69 11.72 -3.24
N ASP A 473 1.18 12.24 -4.35
CA ASP A 473 0.40 13.10 -5.26
C ASP A 473 -0.38 12.26 -6.27
N GLN A 474 0.24 11.18 -6.72
CA GLN A 474 -0.29 10.27 -7.72
C GLN A 474 0.07 8.83 -7.36
N ALA A 475 -0.91 7.94 -7.34
CA ALA A 475 -0.75 6.53 -7.02
C ALA A 475 -0.88 5.68 -8.29
N ARG A 476 0.11 4.79 -8.50
CA ARG A 476 0.10 3.87 -9.64
C ARG A 476 -0.81 2.68 -9.37
N LEU A 477 -1.62 2.34 -10.36
CA LEU A 477 -2.46 1.13 -10.32
C LEU A 477 -1.65 -0.15 -10.57
N HIS A 478 -0.37 -0.01 -10.85
CA HIS A 478 0.65 -1.04 -11.06
C HIS A 478 0.48 -1.95 -12.26
N ASP A 479 1.54 -2.66 -12.55
CA ASP A 479 1.65 -3.61 -13.65
C ASP A 479 0.53 -4.64 -13.63
N TYR A 480 0.03 -4.98 -14.80
CA TYR A 480 -0.97 -6.02 -14.99
C TYR A 480 -0.30 -7.35 -15.32
N ASP A 481 -0.97 -8.46 -15.05
CA ASP A 481 -0.46 -9.78 -15.42
C ASP A 481 -0.25 -9.83 -16.95
N PRO A 482 0.98 -10.07 -17.43
CA PRO A 482 1.26 -10.17 -18.86
C PRO A 482 0.52 -11.33 -19.56
N LYS A 483 -0.04 -12.26 -18.82
CA LYS A 483 -0.84 -13.37 -19.35
C LYS A 483 -2.32 -13.02 -19.47
N ASN A 484 -2.77 -12.02 -18.75
CA ASN A 484 -4.15 -11.54 -18.85
C ASN A 484 -4.31 -10.73 -20.14
N ARG A 485 -5.30 -11.11 -20.94
CA ARG A 485 -5.60 -10.45 -22.21
C ARG A 485 -6.62 -9.32 -22.07
N ASP A 486 -7.38 -9.30 -20.99
CA ASP A 486 -8.35 -8.24 -20.67
C ASP A 486 -8.20 -7.80 -19.23
N ASN A 487 -7.51 -6.69 -19.04
CA ASN A 487 -7.22 -6.12 -17.73
C ASN A 487 -8.31 -5.13 -17.24
N ARG A 488 -9.46 -5.05 -17.89
CA ARG A 488 -10.50 -4.05 -17.56
C ARG A 488 -11.03 -4.18 -16.15
N GLU A 489 -11.44 -5.39 -15.77
CA GLU A 489 -11.96 -5.64 -14.42
C GLU A 489 -10.92 -5.35 -13.35
N ASP A 490 -9.66 -5.66 -13.64
CA ASP A 490 -8.54 -5.43 -12.75
C ASP A 490 -8.25 -3.93 -12.59
N LEU A 491 -8.22 -3.19 -13.70
CA LEU A 491 -8.06 -1.74 -13.69
C LEU A 491 -9.18 -1.03 -12.90
N GLU A 492 -10.44 -1.42 -13.14
CA GLU A 492 -11.59 -0.87 -12.42
C GLU A 492 -11.53 -1.19 -10.93
N MET A 493 -11.18 -2.43 -10.57
CA MET A 493 -11.08 -2.86 -9.18
C MET A 493 -9.96 -2.11 -8.47
N ARG A 494 -8.76 -2.04 -9.07
CA ARG A 494 -7.61 -1.32 -8.48
C ARG A 494 -7.92 0.17 -8.35
N GLY A 495 -8.43 0.81 -9.40
CA GLY A 495 -8.84 2.21 -9.36
C GLY A 495 -9.84 2.51 -8.24
N ARG A 496 -10.82 1.63 -8.04
CA ARG A 496 -11.78 1.72 -6.95
C ARG A 496 -11.13 1.56 -5.58
N MET A 497 -10.26 0.55 -5.39
CA MET A 497 -9.54 0.35 -4.14
C MET A 497 -8.67 1.55 -3.78
N PHE A 498 -7.87 2.06 -4.72
CA PHE A 498 -7.02 3.23 -4.48
C PHE A 498 -7.83 4.50 -4.19
N SER A 499 -8.93 4.74 -4.92
CA SER A 499 -9.81 5.89 -4.67
C SER A 499 -10.45 5.85 -3.27
N LEU A 500 -10.74 4.64 -2.77
CA LEU A 500 -11.29 4.46 -1.41
C LEU A 500 -10.22 4.54 -0.33
N ALA A 501 -9.00 4.07 -0.62
CA ALA A 501 -7.88 4.12 0.31
C ALA A 501 -7.33 5.53 0.49
N MET A 502 -7.19 6.26 -0.61
CA MET A 502 -6.50 7.56 -0.65
C MET A 502 -7.33 8.59 -1.43
N PRO A 503 -8.51 8.97 -0.92
CA PRO A 503 -9.35 9.96 -1.59
C PRO A 503 -8.59 11.27 -1.80
N GLY A 504 -8.68 11.81 -3.02
CA GLY A 504 -8.02 13.05 -3.44
C GLY A 504 -6.62 12.87 -4.04
N VAL A 505 -6.01 11.71 -3.93
CA VAL A 505 -4.78 11.36 -4.65
C VAL A 505 -5.14 11.06 -6.11
N LEU A 506 -4.34 11.54 -7.06
CA LEU A 506 -4.51 11.21 -8.47
C LEU A 506 -4.14 9.74 -8.72
N LEU A 507 -4.77 9.11 -9.70
CA LEU A 507 -4.45 7.74 -10.09
C LEU A 507 -3.73 7.74 -11.43
N ASP A 508 -2.59 7.07 -11.48
CA ASP A 508 -1.88 6.75 -12.70
C ASP A 508 -2.34 5.37 -13.18
N THR A 509 -2.84 5.28 -14.41
CA THR A 509 -3.36 4.02 -14.94
C THR A 509 -2.27 2.99 -15.19
N ASP A 510 -1.01 3.41 -15.18
CA ASP A 510 0.18 2.59 -15.28
C ASP A 510 0.10 1.50 -16.38
N ASN A 511 1.12 1.34 -17.18
CA ASN A 511 1.24 0.23 -18.11
C ASN A 511 0.11 0.07 -19.16
N SER A 512 -0.27 1.14 -19.85
CA SER A 512 -1.15 1.02 -21.01
C SER A 512 -0.37 0.63 -22.25
N GLY A 513 -0.46 -0.59 -22.70
CA GLY A 513 0.07 -1.02 -24.00
C GLY A 513 0.96 -2.25 -24.03
N PHE A 514 1.51 -2.69 -22.89
CA PHE A 514 2.33 -3.89 -22.85
C PHE A 514 1.50 -5.14 -22.58
N ASN A 515 1.74 -6.20 -23.33
CA ASN A 515 1.06 -7.50 -23.21
C ASN A 515 -0.47 -7.46 -23.22
N THR A 516 -1.08 -6.30 -23.43
CA THR A 516 -2.52 -6.16 -23.51
C THR A 516 -3.01 -6.26 -24.94
N HIS A 517 -4.22 -6.78 -25.11
CA HIS A 517 -4.90 -6.75 -26.39
C HIS A 517 -5.16 -5.28 -26.82
N ARG A 518 -5.05 -4.97 -28.13
CA ARG A 518 -5.24 -3.61 -28.67
C ARG A 518 -6.53 -2.94 -28.21
N ASP A 519 -7.64 -3.68 -28.21
CA ASP A 519 -8.93 -3.13 -27.80
C ASP A 519 -8.97 -2.84 -26.30
N THR A 520 -8.34 -3.68 -25.48
CA THR A 520 -8.19 -3.45 -24.03
C THR A 520 -7.32 -2.23 -23.76
N MET A 521 -6.22 -2.07 -24.50
CA MET A 521 -5.35 -0.90 -24.38
C MET A 521 -6.10 0.39 -24.74
N ARG A 522 -6.84 0.41 -25.85
CA ARG A 522 -7.68 1.56 -26.23
C ARG A 522 -8.71 1.86 -25.16
N TRP A 523 -9.35 0.83 -24.60
CA TRP A 523 -10.32 0.97 -23.55
C TRP A 523 -9.70 1.53 -22.26
N GLN A 524 -8.52 1.05 -21.84
CA GLN A 524 -7.78 1.59 -20.69
C GLN A 524 -7.49 3.08 -20.87
N MET A 525 -7.09 3.47 -22.06
CA MET A 525 -6.82 4.88 -22.37
C MET A 525 -8.11 5.71 -22.42
N ASP A 526 -9.22 5.15 -22.88
CA ASP A 526 -10.52 5.84 -22.92
C ASP A 526 -11.16 5.97 -21.52
N GLN A 527 -10.77 5.11 -20.56
CA GLN A 527 -11.19 5.17 -19.16
C GLN A 527 -10.49 6.28 -18.37
N ALA A 528 -10.38 7.45 -18.94
CA ALA A 528 -9.84 8.65 -18.28
C ALA A 528 -10.54 9.00 -16.95
N MET A 529 -11.74 8.47 -16.72
CA MET A 529 -12.46 8.61 -15.45
C MET A 529 -11.87 7.76 -14.31
N ILE A 530 -11.04 6.76 -14.61
CA ILE A 530 -10.37 5.92 -13.61
C ILE A 530 -9.08 6.59 -13.15
N GLY A 531 -8.28 7.08 -14.10
CA GLY A 531 -7.00 7.68 -13.77
C GLY A 531 -6.38 8.46 -14.92
N VAL A 532 -5.17 8.94 -14.69
CA VAL A 532 -4.35 9.66 -15.68
C VAL A 532 -3.86 8.64 -16.71
N PRO A 533 -4.10 8.86 -18.02
CA PRO A 533 -3.58 7.99 -19.06
C PRO A 533 -2.05 7.99 -19.08
N ASP A 534 -1.44 6.83 -18.95
CA ASP A 534 0.01 6.65 -19.06
C ASP A 534 0.32 5.63 -20.16
N LEU A 535 1.06 6.07 -21.17
CA LEU A 535 1.45 5.25 -22.31
C LEU A 535 2.87 4.72 -22.10
N TYR A 536 3.02 3.40 -22.15
CA TYR A 536 4.30 2.74 -21.85
C TYR A 536 5.07 2.26 -23.08
N ALA A 537 4.40 1.96 -24.18
CA ALA A 537 5.04 1.46 -25.39
C ALA A 537 4.41 2.04 -26.64
N LEU A 538 5.25 2.40 -27.61
CA LEU A 538 4.83 2.90 -28.91
C LEU A 538 4.81 1.81 -29.98
N MET A 539 5.44 0.66 -29.72
CA MET A 539 5.46 -0.45 -30.67
C MET A 539 4.28 -1.40 -30.49
N GLY A 540 3.64 -1.43 -29.33
CA GLY A 540 2.77 -2.54 -28.95
C GLY A 540 3.60 -3.80 -28.65
N ASN A 541 2.98 -4.97 -28.67
CA ASN A 541 3.68 -6.25 -28.57
C ASN A 541 3.69 -6.99 -29.91
N GLU A 542 4.47 -8.08 -30.02
CA GLU A 542 4.59 -8.87 -31.25
C GLU A 542 3.25 -9.37 -31.80
N SER A 543 2.31 -9.70 -30.93
CA SER A 543 0.98 -10.19 -31.31
C SER A 543 -0.04 -9.07 -31.57
N CYS A 544 0.26 -7.84 -31.14
CA CYS A 544 -0.63 -6.68 -31.26
C CYS A 544 0.17 -5.38 -31.46
N PRO A 545 0.89 -5.23 -32.59
CA PRO A 545 1.64 -4.01 -32.85
C PRO A 545 0.71 -2.81 -33.05
N LEU A 546 1.12 -1.65 -32.56
CA LEU A 546 0.39 -0.40 -32.78
C LEU A 546 0.56 0.08 -34.22
N THR A 547 -0.55 0.42 -34.84
CA THR A 547 -0.62 0.95 -36.19
C THR A 547 -0.81 2.47 -36.16
N ASP A 548 -0.65 3.14 -37.30
CA ASP A 548 -0.96 4.56 -37.45
C ASP A 548 -2.40 4.89 -37.05
N GLU A 549 -3.35 4.01 -37.35
CA GLU A 549 -4.74 4.15 -36.95
C GLU A 549 -4.90 4.12 -35.42
N ASP A 550 -4.14 3.27 -34.74
CA ASP A 550 -4.13 3.21 -33.28
C ASP A 550 -3.61 4.52 -32.67
N PHE A 551 -2.48 5.07 -33.20
CA PHE A 551 -1.96 6.34 -32.74
C PHE A 551 -2.92 7.50 -32.95
N LEU A 552 -3.59 7.56 -34.11
CA LEU A 552 -4.61 8.58 -34.36
C LEU A 552 -5.79 8.46 -33.40
N ALA A 553 -6.23 7.25 -33.08
CA ALA A 553 -7.28 7.02 -32.10
C ALA A 553 -6.87 7.43 -30.69
N ILE A 554 -5.64 7.10 -30.27
CA ILE A 554 -5.07 7.51 -28.97
C ILE A 554 -4.93 9.03 -28.91
N SER A 555 -4.44 9.66 -29.98
CA SER A 555 -4.36 11.14 -30.08
C SER A 555 -5.72 11.80 -29.87
N ALA A 556 -6.75 11.32 -30.55
CA ALA A 556 -8.11 11.82 -30.40
C ALA A 556 -8.63 11.66 -28.97
N MET A 557 -8.37 10.50 -28.36
CA MET A 557 -8.75 10.21 -26.97
C MET A 557 -8.02 11.13 -25.99
N TRP A 558 -6.71 11.35 -26.13
CA TRP A 558 -5.95 12.27 -25.27
C TRP A 558 -6.49 13.70 -25.32
N LYS A 559 -6.86 14.18 -26.53
CA LYS A 559 -7.46 15.50 -26.71
C LYS A 559 -8.82 15.62 -26.01
N GLU A 560 -9.65 14.59 -26.14
CA GLU A 560 -10.95 14.54 -25.46
C GLU A 560 -10.80 14.43 -23.93
N TYR A 561 -9.85 13.62 -23.46
CA TYR A 561 -9.51 13.56 -22.04
C TYR A 561 -9.10 14.92 -21.49
N ALA A 562 -8.15 15.59 -22.16
CA ALA A 562 -7.69 16.91 -21.73
C ALA A 562 -8.85 17.91 -21.65
N ARG A 563 -9.75 17.91 -22.65
CA ARG A 563 -10.93 18.76 -22.65
C ARG A 563 -11.89 18.46 -21.50
N LYS A 564 -12.16 17.20 -21.20
CA LYS A 564 -13.05 16.78 -20.08
C LYS A 564 -12.46 17.14 -18.74
N ILE A 565 -11.17 16.86 -18.52
CA ILE A 565 -10.53 17.09 -17.24
C ILE A 565 -10.35 18.59 -16.94
N ASP A 566 -10.03 19.41 -17.94
CA ASP A 566 -9.95 20.85 -17.80
C ASP A 566 -11.32 21.45 -17.43
N LEU A 567 -12.42 20.90 -17.98
CA LEU A 567 -13.79 21.28 -17.63
C LEU A 567 -14.13 20.91 -16.18
N LEU A 568 -13.83 19.70 -15.76
CA LEU A 568 -14.09 19.23 -14.39
C LEU A 568 -13.30 20.05 -13.37
N ARG A 569 -12.02 20.28 -13.62
CA ARG A 569 -11.15 21.09 -12.75
C ARG A 569 -11.53 22.58 -12.74
N GLY A 570 -12.03 23.11 -13.84
CA GLY A 570 -12.56 24.48 -13.89
C GLY A 570 -13.87 24.68 -13.11
N MET A 571 -14.59 23.58 -12.81
CA MET A 571 -15.79 23.62 -11.96
C MET A 571 -15.48 23.46 -10.47
N GLU A 572 -14.27 23.00 -10.11
CA GLU A 572 -13.79 22.88 -8.73
C GLU A 572 -13.15 24.17 -8.19
N GLN A 573 -12.91 25.17 -9.06
CA GLN A 573 -12.42 26.52 -8.71
C GLN A 573 -13.58 27.50 -8.51
#